data_0ce46f0da044c439e2c0580f49fa464e
#
_entry.id   0ce46f0da044c439e2c0580f49fa464e
#
_cell.length_a   1.000
_cell.length_b   1.000
_cell.length_c   1.000
_cell.angle_alpha   90.00
_cell.angle_beta   90.00
_cell.angle_gamma   90.00
#
_symmetry.space_group_name_H-M   'P 1'
#
loop_
_entity.id
_entity.type
_entity.pdbx_description
1 polymer ?
#
loop_
_entity_poly.entity_id
_entity_poly.type
_entity_poly.pdbx_seq_one_letter_code
_entity_poly.pdbx_strand_id
1 'polypeptide(L)'
;MTHIFNVYCDESCHLEKDNIPVMVLGAVWCPKDVSGKIARDIRAIKIKHGLKSGFEIKWTKVSKAKQSFYCELVDYFFTNPHLHFRGLVVPDKTKLKHDEHGQDHNLFYYKMFFYVLRNILENGCHYRVYLDIKDTLGREKIDELRMMLKNAHYDFDREVIENIQHVRSHEMEQLQLTDLFIGALGYVHRELSGNEGKLAVIGRIKHMSGKSLVNNTLPSERKFNVFIWEAR
;
A
#
# COMPACT_ATOMS: atom_id res chain seq x y z
N MET A 1 -3.22 -2.75 27.70
CA MET A 1 -4.24 -2.53 26.66
C MET A 1 -3.68 -3.06 25.35
N THR A 2 -4.38 -3.94 24.70
CA THR A 2 -3.95 -4.52 23.41
C THR A 2 -4.14 -3.49 22.32
N HIS A 3 -3.09 -3.18 21.55
CA HIS A 3 -3.17 -2.20 20.47
C HIS A 3 -3.71 -2.87 19.20
N ILE A 4 -4.81 -2.36 18.68
CA ILE A 4 -5.40 -2.83 17.41
C ILE A 4 -5.04 -1.86 16.30
N PHE A 5 -4.53 -2.38 15.17
CA PHE A 5 -4.20 -1.62 13.98
C PHE A 5 -5.09 -2.01 12.81
N ASN A 6 -5.46 -1.03 12.00
CA ASN A 6 -6.05 -1.24 10.69
C ASN A 6 -4.96 -1.11 9.63
N VAL A 7 -4.87 -2.08 8.72
CA VAL A 7 -3.90 -2.15 7.61
C VAL A 7 -4.67 -2.14 6.30
N TYR A 8 -4.40 -1.20 5.42
CA TYR A 8 -5.11 -0.97 4.16
C TYR A 8 -4.17 -1.26 2.99
N CYS A 9 -4.43 -2.35 2.29
CA CYS A 9 -3.55 -2.89 1.25
C CYS A 9 -4.13 -2.70 -0.14
N ASP A 10 -3.28 -2.30 -1.07
CA ASP A 10 -3.61 -2.16 -2.49
C ASP A 10 -2.41 -2.55 -3.36
N GLU A 11 -2.64 -2.77 -4.65
CA GLU A 11 -1.62 -3.09 -5.63
C GLU A 11 -1.80 -2.30 -6.93
N SER A 12 -0.72 -2.20 -7.68
CA SER A 12 -0.68 -1.53 -8.98
C SER A 12 0.12 -2.35 -9.98
N CYS A 13 -0.37 -2.41 -11.23
CA CYS A 13 0.27 -3.13 -12.33
C CYS A 13 0.50 -4.62 -12.03
N HIS A 14 -0.47 -5.27 -11.37
CA HIS A 14 -0.34 -6.65 -10.90
C HIS A 14 -0.70 -7.70 -11.96
N LEU A 15 -1.41 -7.33 -13.03
CA LEU A 15 -1.84 -8.28 -14.07
C LEU A 15 -0.62 -8.83 -14.82
N GLU A 16 -0.60 -10.15 -15.06
CA GLU A 16 0.51 -10.83 -15.72
C GLU A 16 0.77 -10.31 -17.15
N LYS A 17 -0.30 -9.97 -17.87
CA LYS A 17 -0.26 -9.59 -19.29
C LYS A 17 -0.65 -8.13 -19.54
N ASP A 18 -0.33 -7.21 -18.64
CA ASP A 18 -0.60 -5.78 -18.81
C ASP A 18 0.51 -5.02 -19.57
N ASN A 19 1.54 -5.73 -20.05
CA ASN A 19 2.73 -5.17 -20.71
C ASN A 19 3.51 -4.17 -19.84
N ILE A 20 3.33 -4.19 -18.53
CA ILE A 20 4.05 -3.36 -17.58
C ILE A 20 4.99 -4.26 -16.77
N PRO A 21 6.33 -4.10 -16.86
CA PRO A 21 7.25 -4.98 -16.13
C PRO A 21 7.16 -4.77 -14.62
N VAL A 22 6.94 -3.54 -14.16
CA VAL A 22 6.90 -3.19 -12.74
C VAL A 22 5.58 -3.60 -12.12
N MET A 23 5.63 -4.24 -10.94
CA MET A 23 4.47 -4.45 -10.07
C MET A 23 4.75 -3.81 -8.71
N VAL A 24 3.76 -3.15 -8.12
CA VAL A 24 3.88 -2.52 -6.81
C VAL A 24 2.73 -2.95 -5.92
N LEU A 25 3.04 -3.39 -4.71
CA LEU A 25 2.08 -3.62 -3.65
C LEU A 25 2.41 -2.70 -2.48
N GLY A 26 1.40 -2.33 -1.71
CA GLY A 26 1.66 -1.51 -0.54
C GLY A 26 0.54 -1.58 0.50
N ALA A 27 0.87 -1.06 1.67
CA ALA A 27 -0.06 -0.91 2.76
C ALA A 27 0.16 0.41 3.49
N VAL A 28 -0.94 1.10 3.80
CA VAL A 28 -1.00 2.15 4.82
C VAL A 28 -1.60 1.54 6.07
N TRP A 29 -1.06 1.87 7.25
CA TRP A 29 -1.67 1.40 8.50
C TRP A 29 -1.69 2.49 9.56
N CYS A 30 -2.63 2.36 10.49
CA CYS A 30 -2.78 3.25 11.64
C CYS A 30 -3.48 2.52 12.80
N PRO A 31 -3.37 3.02 14.05
CA PRO A 31 -4.18 2.53 15.15
C PRO A 31 -5.67 2.66 14.83
N LYS A 32 -6.46 1.65 15.21
CA LYS A 32 -7.90 1.56 14.93
C LYS A 32 -8.68 2.72 15.52
N ASP A 33 -8.34 3.15 16.73
CA ASP A 33 -9.03 4.20 17.48
C ASP A 33 -8.96 5.59 16.82
N VAL A 34 -7.88 5.88 16.08
CA VAL A 34 -7.70 7.13 15.35
C VAL A 34 -8.12 7.05 13.87
N SER A 35 -8.43 5.86 13.34
CA SER A 35 -8.73 5.67 11.91
C SER A 35 -9.92 6.51 11.43
N GLY A 36 -10.97 6.62 12.25
CA GLY A 36 -12.12 7.45 11.93
C GLY A 36 -11.82 8.95 11.90
N LYS A 37 -10.89 9.43 12.75
CA LYS A 37 -10.42 10.82 12.71
C LYS A 37 -9.62 11.06 11.44
N ILE A 38 -8.69 10.17 11.08
CA ILE A 38 -7.90 10.25 9.85
C ILE A 38 -8.81 10.36 8.62
N ALA A 39 -9.84 9.53 8.54
CA ALA A 39 -10.79 9.58 7.43
C ALA A 39 -11.52 10.94 7.34
N ARG A 40 -11.94 11.51 8.49
CA ARG A 40 -12.56 12.85 8.53
C ARG A 40 -11.59 13.95 8.09
N ASP A 41 -10.34 13.91 8.55
CA ASP A 41 -9.31 14.87 8.20
C ASP A 41 -9.04 14.86 6.67
N ILE A 42 -8.94 13.66 6.06
CA ILE A 42 -8.77 13.52 4.60
C ILE A 42 -9.99 14.09 3.85
N ARG A 43 -11.22 13.84 4.32
CA ARG A 43 -12.43 14.44 3.72
C ARG A 43 -12.43 15.96 3.84
N ALA A 44 -11.96 16.51 4.97
CA ALA A 44 -11.82 17.95 5.14
C ALA A 44 -10.83 18.56 4.16
N ILE A 45 -9.70 17.87 3.88
CA ILE A 45 -8.74 18.28 2.85
C ILE A 45 -9.41 18.27 1.46
N LYS A 46 -10.19 17.23 1.13
CA LYS A 46 -10.96 17.20 -0.13
C LYS A 46 -11.86 18.44 -0.28
N ILE A 47 -12.64 18.76 0.76
CA ILE A 47 -13.56 19.90 0.77
C ILE A 47 -12.79 21.23 0.66
N LYS A 48 -11.69 21.40 1.40
CA LYS A 48 -10.82 22.58 1.32
C LYS A 48 -10.35 22.89 -0.09
N HIS A 49 -10.11 21.85 -0.91
CA HIS A 49 -9.73 21.98 -2.31
C HIS A 49 -10.90 21.99 -3.30
N GLY A 50 -12.11 22.24 -2.82
CA GLY A 50 -13.32 22.33 -3.67
C GLY A 50 -13.79 20.99 -4.23
N LEU A 51 -13.30 19.87 -3.70
CA LEU A 51 -13.72 18.54 -4.11
C LEU A 51 -14.89 18.05 -3.22
N LYS A 52 -15.73 17.15 -3.76
CA LYS A 52 -16.75 16.48 -2.96
C LYS A 52 -16.09 15.59 -1.90
N SER A 53 -16.69 15.44 -0.72
CA SER A 53 -16.17 14.54 0.33
C SER A 53 -16.00 13.10 -0.15
N GLY A 54 -16.87 12.63 -1.05
CA GLY A 54 -16.79 11.32 -1.72
C GLY A 54 -15.86 11.27 -2.93
N PHE A 55 -15.08 12.31 -3.22
CA PHE A 55 -14.08 12.25 -4.29
C PHE A 55 -13.07 11.16 -3.96
N GLU A 56 -12.91 10.20 -4.87
CA GLU A 56 -11.97 9.12 -4.71
C GLU A 56 -10.55 9.56 -5.10
N ILE A 57 -9.63 9.48 -4.13
CA ILE A 57 -8.21 9.71 -4.36
C ILE A 57 -7.67 8.51 -5.15
N LYS A 58 -7.14 8.76 -6.35
CA LYS A 58 -6.47 7.75 -7.19
C LYS A 58 -5.26 8.35 -7.88
N TRP A 59 -4.19 7.56 -8.00
CA TRP A 59 -3.00 7.97 -8.74
C TRP A 59 -3.30 8.34 -10.19
N THR A 60 -4.24 7.66 -10.82
CA THR A 60 -4.68 7.95 -12.19
C THR A 60 -5.37 9.33 -12.33
N LYS A 61 -5.89 9.89 -11.24
CA LYS A 61 -6.56 11.20 -11.20
C LYS A 61 -5.62 12.37 -10.85
N VAL A 62 -4.33 12.08 -10.57
CA VAL A 62 -3.31 13.11 -10.31
C VAL A 62 -3.07 13.91 -11.61
N SER A 63 -3.20 15.22 -11.51
CA SER A 63 -3.02 16.16 -12.62
C SER A 63 -2.44 17.48 -12.11
N LYS A 64 -1.90 18.30 -13.02
CA LYS A 64 -1.41 19.66 -12.69
C LYS A 64 -2.47 20.49 -11.96
N ALA A 65 -3.73 20.46 -12.40
CA ALA A 65 -4.84 21.21 -11.80
C ALA A 65 -5.18 20.77 -10.37
N LYS A 66 -4.87 19.54 -9.97
CA LYS A 66 -5.11 19.00 -8.62
C LYS A 66 -3.83 18.81 -7.81
N GLN A 67 -2.70 19.31 -8.29
CA GLN A 67 -1.39 19.13 -7.67
C GLN A 67 -1.38 19.56 -6.19
N SER A 68 -1.91 20.74 -5.88
CA SER A 68 -1.95 21.27 -4.51
C SER A 68 -2.72 20.36 -3.55
N PHE A 69 -3.85 19.80 -4.00
CA PHE A 69 -4.62 18.83 -3.23
C PHE A 69 -3.80 17.57 -2.90
N TYR A 70 -3.17 16.97 -3.91
CA TYR A 70 -2.39 15.75 -3.70
C TYR A 70 -1.11 16.00 -2.87
N CYS A 71 -0.48 17.16 -3.02
CA CYS A 71 0.66 17.54 -2.17
C CYS A 71 0.22 17.75 -0.72
N GLU A 72 -0.94 18.35 -0.44
CA GLU A 72 -1.46 18.49 0.92
C GLU A 72 -1.79 17.13 1.56
N LEU A 73 -2.28 16.15 0.79
CA LEU A 73 -2.46 14.79 1.29
C LEU A 73 -1.12 14.13 1.69
N VAL A 74 -0.06 14.36 0.91
CA VAL A 74 1.29 13.91 1.26
C VAL A 74 1.75 14.58 2.56
N ASP A 75 1.58 15.90 2.69
CA ASP A 75 1.93 16.63 3.90
C ASP A 75 1.18 16.11 5.12
N TYR A 76 -0.14 15.91 4.98
CA TYR A 76 -0.96 15.33 6.03
C TYR A 76 -0.45 13.95 6.46
N PHE A 77 -0.13 13.08 5.50
CA PHE A 77 0.42 11.76 5.81
C PHE A 77 1.71 11.88 6.63
N PHE A 78 2.67 12.70 6.19
CA PHE A 78 3.97 12.78 6.85
C PHE A 78 3.92 13.50 8.21
N THR A 79 3.03 14.47 8.39
CA THR A 79 2.85 15.19 9.66
C THR A 79 2.00 14.42 10.68
N ASN A 80 1.19 13.48 10.24
CA ASN A 80 0.38 12.65 11.14
C ASN A 80 1.24 11.49 11.71
N PRO A 81 1.52 11.44 13.03
CA PRO A 81 2.39 10.43 13.62
C PRO A 81 1.81 9.01 13.59
N HIS A 82 0.50 8.88 13.38
CA HIS A 82 -0.20 7.59 13.40
C HIS A 82 -0.31 6.93 12.02
N LEU A 83 0.04 7.63 10.95
CA LEU A 83 0.03 7.07 9.61
C LEU A 83 1.40 6.53 9.23
N HIS A 84 1.43 5.34 8.71
CA HIS A 84 2.62 4.63 8.26
C HIS A 84 2.38 4.02 6.88
N PHE A 85 3.42 3.83 6.10
CA PHE A 85 3.35 3.21 4.77
C PHE A 85 4.51 2.26 4.55
N ARG A 86 4.20 1.12 3.93
CA ARG A 86 5.18 0.20 3.36
C ARG A 86 4.79 -0.14 1.93
N GLY A 87 5.73 0.08 1.00
CA GLY A 87 5.62 -0.34 -0.39
C GLY A 87 6.62 -1.44 -0.71
N LEU A 88 6.20 -2.42 -1.50
CA LEU A 88 7.03 -3.44 -2.12
C LEU A 88 6.99 -3.24 -3.62
N VAL A 89 8.16 -3.16 -4.23
CA VAL A 89 8.31 -3.03 -5.68
C VAL A 89 8.94 -4.29 -6.24
N VAL A 90 8.31 -4.89 -7.22
CA VAL A 90 8.89 -5.91 -8.12
C VAL A 90 9.31 -5.18 -9.39
N PRO A 91 10.61 -4.96 -9.62
CA PRO A 91 11.08 -4.14 -10.75
C PRO A 91 10.75 -4.73 -12.12
N ASP A 92 10.76 -6.06 -12.20
CA ASP A 92 10.48 -6.75 -13.46
C ASP A 92 9.79 -8.11 -13.22
N LYS A 93 8.46 -8.11 -13.30
CA LYS A 93 7.65 -9.32 -13.16
C LYS A 93 7.75 -10.26 -14.39
N THR A 94 8.27 -9.78 -15.52
CA THR A 94 8.42 -10.61 -16.73
C THR A 94 9.56 -11.61 -16.61
N LYS A 95 10.49 -11.39 -15.67
CA LYS A 95 11.58 -12.30 -15.35
C LYS A 95 11.19 -13.41 -14.37
N LEU A 96 9.94 -13.40 -13.89
CA LEU A 96 9.46 -14.40 -12.96
C LEU A 96 9.26 -15.73 -13.70
N LYS A 97 9.98 -16.75 -13.27
CA LYS A 97 9.91 -18.10 -13.82
C LYS A 97 8.95 -18.95 -12.99
N HIS A 98 7.65 -18.69 -13.12
CA HIS A 98 6.63 -19.36 -12.31
C HIS A 98 6.70 -20.89 -12.42
N ASP A 99 6.90 -21.41 -13.63
CA ASP A 99 6.96 -22.86 -13.92
C ASP A 99 8.15 -23.55 -13.22
N GLU A 100 9.33 -22.89 -13.17
CA GLU A 100 10.52 -23.44 -12.50
C GLU A 100 10.36 -23.57 -10.99
N HIS A 101 9.43 -22.82 -10.39
CA HIS A 101 9.18 -22.81 -8.95
C HIS A 101 7.87 -23.47 -8.54
N GLY A 102 7.17 -24.13 -9.46
CA GLY A 102 5.88 -24.80 -9.21
C GLY A 102 4.83 -23.85 -8.63
N GLN A 103 4.85 -22.56 -9.02
CA GLN A 103 3.92 -21.56 -8.59
C GLN A 103 3.22 -20.90 -9.79
N ASP A 104 1.98 -20.50 -9.59
CA ASP A 104 1.27 -19.65 -10.53
C ASP A 104 1.45 -18.16 -10.18
N HIS A 105 1.03 -17.27 -11.08
CA HIS A 105 1.06 -15.83 -10.85
C HIS A 105 0.27 -15.41 -9.59
N ASN A 106 -0.83 -16.09 -9.30
CA ASN A 106 -1.64 -15.81 -8.12
C ASN A 106 -0.91 -16.15 -6.83
N LEU A 107 -0.25 -17.31 -6.75
CA LEU A 107 0.54 -17.69 -5.57
C LEU A 107 1.71 -16.71 -5.35
N PHE A 108 2.36 -16.27 -6.42
CA PHE A 108 3.38 -15.23 -6.34
C PHE A 108 2.83 -13.92 -5.77
N TYR A 109 1.67 -13.48 -6.24
CA TYR A 109 0.99 -12.28 -5.76
C TYR A 109 0.73 -12.33 -4.23
N TYR A 110 0.26 -13.47 -3.70
CA TYR A 110 0.08 -13.63 -2.25
C TYR A 110 1.38 -13.64 -1.47
N LYS A 111 2.43 -14.25 -2.03
CA LYS A 111 3.78 -14.18 -1.45
C LYS A 111 4.25 -12.73 -1.34
N MET A 112 3.94 -11.87 -2.30
CA MET A 112 4.30 -10.46 -2.23
C MET A 112 3.51 -9.73 -1.14
N PHE A 113 2.20 -9.97 -0.98
CA PHE A 113 1.45 -9.45 0.17
C PHE A 113 1.98 -9.98 1.51
N PHE A 114 2.38 -11.23 1.57
CA PHE A 114 3.04 -11.75 2.75
C PHE A 114 4.31 -10.93 3.09
N TYR A 115 5.15 -10.59 2.11
CA TYR A 115 6.35 -9.75 2.34
C TYR A 115 6.01 -8.31 2.74
N VAL A 116 4.90 -7.75 2.28
CA VAL A 116 4.43 -6.46 2.76
C VAL A 116 4.01 -6.56 4.23
N LEU A 117 3.13 -7.51 4.56
CA LEU A 117 2.47 -7.60 5.86
C LEU A 117 3.40 -8.10 6.98
N ARG A 118 4.23 -9.11 6.72
CA ARG A 118 5.09 -9.71 7.76
C ARG A 118 5.97 -8.72 8.52
N ASN A 119 6.33 -7.60 7.89
CA ASN A 119 7.17 -6.57 8.52
C ASN A 119 6.35 -5.44 9.16
N ILE A 120 5.02 -5.45 8.99
CA ILE A 120 4.08 -4.55 9.65
C ILE A 120 3.59 -5.18 10.95
N LEU A 121 3.36 -6.49 10.92
CA LEU A 121 2.80 -7.24 12.04
C LEU A 121 3.84 -7.40 13.16
N GLU A 122 3.46 -7.09 14.38
CA GLU A 122 4.27 -7.23 15.59
C GLU A 122 3.54 -8.07 16.62
N ASN A 123 4.29 -8.93 17.29
CA ASN A 123 3.74 -9.72 18.40
C ASN A 123 3.26 -8.79 19.52
N GLY A 124 2.12 -9.12 20.12
CA GLY A 124 1.50 -8.30 21.16
C GLY A 124 0.60 -7.17 20.66
N CYS A 125 0.47 -7.03 19.31
CA CYS A 125 -0.51 -6.18 18.66
C CYS A 125 -1.52 -7.01 17.86
N HIS A 126 -2.70 -6.46 17.63
CA HIS A 126 -3.74 -7.08 16.80
C HIS A 126 -3.94 -6.28 15.51
N TYR A 127 -4.26 -6.97 14.41
CA TYR A 127 -4.37 -6.34 13.09
C TYR A 127 -5.65 -6.75 12.37
N ARG A 128 -6.30 -5.75 11.76
CA ARG A 128 -7.39 -5.91 10.79
C ARG A 128 -6.88 -5.50 9.43
N VAL A 129 -6.82 -6.44 8.51
CA VAL A 129 -6.27 -6.22 7.16
C VAL A 129 -7.42 -6.06 6.18
N TYR A 130 -7.39 -4.96 5.44
CA TYR A 130 -8.35 -4.59 4.40
C TYR A 130 -7.64 -4.62 3.05
N LEU A 131 -8.09 -5.48 2.15
CA LEU A 131 -7.56 -5.63 0.78
C LEU A 131 -8.55 -4.98 -0.19
N ASP A 132 -8.06 -4.20 -1.17
CA ASP A 132 -8.94 -3.69 -2.22
C ASP A 132 -9.55 -4.84 -3.02
N ILE A 133 -10.83 -4.71 -3.37
CA ILE A 133 -11.52 -5.71 -4.20
C ILE A 133 -11.04 -5.54 -5.62
N LYS A 134 -10.28 -6.50 -6.11
CA LYS A 134 -10.07 -6.74 -7.53
C LYS A 134 -10.50 -8.17 -7.86
N ASP A 135 -11.19 -8.33 -8.94
CA ASP A 135 -12.12 -9.39 -9.36
C ASP A 135 -11.77 -10.87 -9.15
N THR A 136 -10.69 -11.27 -8.50
CA THR A 136 -10.22 -12.66 -8.60
C THR A 136 -9.73 -13.32 -7.31
N LEU A 137 -9.76 -12.65 -6.17
CA LEU A 137 -9.22 -13.25 -4.96
C LEU A 137 -10.27 -14.11 -4.25
N GLY A 138 -10.30 -15.40 -4.57
CA GLY A 138 -11.16 -16.36 -3.88
C GLY A 138 -10.86 -16.45 -2.37
N ARG A 139 -11.88 -16.81 -1.59
CA ARG A 139 -11.81 -17.01 -0.13
C ARG A 139 -10.63 -17.91 0.27
N GLU A 140 -10.37 -18.96 -0.51
CA GLU A 140 -9.28 -19.91 -0.30
C GLU A 140 -7.91 -19.24 -0.19
N LYS A 141 -7.65 -18.25 -1.05
CA LYS A 141 -6.36 -17.57 -1.09
C LYS A 141 -6.15 -16.55 0.05
N ILE A 142 -7.22 -15.95 0.56
CA ILE A 142 -7.15 -15.16 1.81
C ILE A 142 -6.78 -16.08 2.97
N ASP A 143 -7.34 -17.29 3.00
CA ASP A 143 -7.03 -18.26 4.04
C ASP A 143 -5.58 -18.76 3.92
N GLU A 144 -5.05 -18.95 2.72
CA GLU A 144 -3.62 -19.24 2.50
C GLU A 144 -2.72 -18.11 3.02
N LEU A 145 -3.00 -16.86 2.65
CA LEU A 145 -2.25 -15.69 3.14
C LEU A 145 -2.29 -15.63 4.68
N ARG A 146 -3.46 -15.82 5.26
CA ARG A 146 -3.64 -15.86 6.72
C ARG A 146 -2.79 -16.96 7.35
N MET A 147 -2.78 -18.16 6.78
CA MET A 147 -1.98 -19.29 7.26
C MET A 147 -0.48 -18.97 7.17
N MET A 148 0.00 -18.40 6.06
CA MET A 148 1.40 -18.03 5.92
C MET A 148 1.84 -17.00 6.96
N LEU A 149 1.02 -15.97 7.19
CA LEU A 149 1.31 -14.93 8.18
C LEU A 149 1.29 -15.48 9.61
N LYS A 150 0.34 -16.33 9.94
CA LYS A 150 0.27 -17.01 11.24
C LYS A 150 1.53 -17.82 11.51
N ASN A 151 1.96 -18.63 10.56
CA ASN A 151 3.15 -19.45 10.70
C ASN A 151 4.41 -18.59 10.88
N ALA A 152 4.53 -17.48 10.15
CA ALA A 152 5.68 -16.58 10.23
C ALA A 152 5.79 -15.84 11.58
N HIS A 153 4.67 -15.60 12.24
CA HIS A 153 4.61 -14.91 13.53
C HIS A 153 4.40 -15.85 14.73
N TYR A 154 4.38 -17.16 14.51
CA TYR A 154 4.04 -18.16 15.54
C TYR A 154 2.70 -17.88 16.24
N ASP A 155 1.75 -17.30 15.47
CA ASP A 155 0.42 -16.88 15.95
C ASP A 155 -0.55 -18.08 15.99
N PHE A 156 -0.28 -19.02 16.91
CA PHE A 156 -1.08 -20.24 17.05
C PHE A 156 -2.48 -19.96 17.63
N ASP A 157 -2.62 -18.93 18.43
CA ASP A 157 -3.88 -18.55 19.08
C ASP A 157 -4.75 -17.61 18.27
N ARG A 158 -4.30 -17.23 17.05
CA ARG A 158 -4.99 -16.28 16.14
C ARG A 158 -5.18 -14.87 16.71
N GLU A 159 -4.26 -14.44 17.54
CA GLU A 159 -4.36 -13.14 18.21
C GLU A 159 -3.79 -12.00 17.37
N VAL A 160 -2.72 -12.24 16.60
CA VAL A 160 -2.05 -11.19 15.82
C VAL A 160 -2.96 -10.70 14.67
N ILE A 161 -3.62 -11.61 13.95
CA ILE A 161 -4.51 -11.25 12.85
C ILE A 161 -5.96 -11.54 13.22
N GLU A 162 -6.69 -10.49 13.62
CA GLU A 162 -8.13 -10.60 13.93
C GLU A 162 -8.95 -10.94 12.67
N ASN A 163 -8.67 -10.23 11.56
CA ASN A 163 -9.43 -10.38 10.33
C ASN A 163 -8.63 -9.97 9.10
N ILE A 164 -8.88 -10.65 7.97
CA ILE A 164 -8.49 -10.22 6.62
C ILE A 164 -9.76 -10.21 5.79
N GLN A 165 -10.09 -9.06 5.19
CA GLN A 165 -11.32 -8.93 4.40
C GLN A 165 -11.12 -8.03 3.18
N HIS A 166 -11.88 -8.32 2.13
CA HIS A 166 -11.99 -7.43 0.98
C HIS A 166 -12.90 -6.24 1.27
N VAL A 167 -12.49 -5.08 0.77
CA VAL A 167 -13.26 -3.82 0.86
C VAL A 167 -13.19 -3.08 -0.46
N ARG A 168 -14.08 -2.11 -0.65
CA ARG A 168 -14.08 -1.23 -1.81
C ARG A 168 -13.29 0.03 -1.50
N SER A 169 -12.31 0.37 -2.36
CA SER A 169 -11.41 1.51 -2.15
C SER A 169 -12.12 2.85 -1.95
N HIS A 170 -13.26 3.07 -2.63
CA HIS A 170 -14.01 4.31 -2.49
C HIS A 170 -14.65 4.52 -1.09
N GLU A 171 -14.73 3.47 -0.28
CA GLU A 171 -15.30 3.51 1.07
C GLU A 171 -14.27 3.87 2.15
N MET A 172 -12.96 3.81 1.84
CA MET A 172 -11.88 3.97 2.83
C MET A 172 -10.79 4.92 2.37
N GLU A 173 -10.72 6.10 2.98
CA GLU A 173 -9.73 7.13 2.65
C GLU A 173 -8.28 6.66 2.81
N GLN A 174 -8.01 5.82 3.81
CA GLN A 174 -6.66 5.28 4.05
C GLN A 174 -6.23 4.32 2.92
N LEU A 175 -7.15 3.54 2.38
CA LEU A 175 -6.88 2.68 1.23
C LEU A 175 -6.57 3.51 -0.02
N GLN A 176 -7.26 4.64 -0.19
CA GLN A 176 -6.97 5.59 -1.27
C GLN A 176 -5.58 6.25 -1.12
N LEU A 177 -5.07 6.44 0.12
CA LEU A 177 -3.68 6.87 0.32
C LEU A 177 -2.70 5.77 -0.12
N THR A 178 -3.04 4.52 0.06
CA THR A 178 -2.22 3.40 -0.44
C THR A 178 -2.09 3.47 -1.95
N ASP A 179 -3.22 3.62 -2.69
CA ASP A 179 -3.22 3.81 -4.17
C ASP A 179 -2.30 4.98 -4.58
N LEU A 180 -2.38 6.10 -3.88
CA LEU A 180 -1.54 7.26 -4.17
C LEU A 180 -0.04 6.95 -4.08
N PHE A 181 0.37 6.26 -3.01
CA PHE A 181 1.79 5.99 -2.77
C PHE A 181 2.33 4.85 -3.65
N ILE A 182 1.60 3.76 -3.83
CA ILE A 182 2.02 2.69 -4.74
C ILE A 182 2.06 3.18 -6.20
N GLY A 183 1.10 4.05 -6.58
CA GLY A 183 1.11 4.68 -7.88
C GLY A 183 2.34 5.58 -8.10
N ALA A 184 2.76 6.33 -7.07
CA ALA A 184 3.97 7.15 -7.11
C ALA A 184 5.23 6.28 -7.27
N LEU A 185 5.34 5.18 -6.49
CA LEU A 185 6.43 4.22 -6.62
C LEU A 185 6.46 3.60 -8.02
N GLY A 186 5.32 3.13 -8.53
CA GLY A 186 5.21 2.56 -9.86
C GLY A 186 5.60 3.56 -10.96
N TYR A 187 5.26 4.85 -10.81
CA TYR A 187 5.64 5.89 -11.76
C TYR A 187 7.16 6.11 -11.79
N VAL A 188 7.80 6.12 -10.62
CA VAL A 188 9.27 6.28 -10.47
C VAL A 188 10.01 5.08 -11.06
N HIS A 189 9.61 3.86 -10.71
CA HIS A 189 10.28 2.64 -11.16
C HIS A 189 10.05 2.32 -12.64
N ARG A 190 9.06 2.94 -13.27
CA ARG A 190 8.84 2.91 -14.71
C ARG A 190 9.50 4.08 -15.43
N GLU A 191 10.28 4.91 -14.73
CA GLU A 191 11.02 6.07 -15.26
C GLU A 191 10.14 7.05 -16.05
N LEU A 192 8.86 7.17 -15.66
CA LEU A 192 7.90 8.04 -16.35
C LEU A 192 8.09 9.51 -15.93
N SER A 193 7.98 10.43 -16.92
CA SER A 193 8.20 11.87 -16.69
C SER A 193 7.15 12.78 -17.33
N GLY A 194 6.18 12.24 -18.07
CA GLY A 194 5.26 13.02 -18.89
C GLY A 194 4.16 13.79 -18.17
N ASN A 195 4.04 13.73 -16.83
CA ASN A 195 2.97 14.40 -16.09
C ASN A 195 3.52 15.25 -14.94
N GLU A 196 3.49 16.59 -15.12
CA GLU A 196 4.01 17.56 -14.14
C GLU A 196 3.36 17.43 -12.75
N GLY A 197 2.05 17.18 -12.67
CA GLY A 197 1.35 17.00 -11.41
C GLY A 197 1.84 15.77 -10.65
N LYS A 198 2.09 14.67 -11.35
CA LYS A 198 2.66 13.44 -10.77
C LYS A 198 4.09 13.65 -10.29
N LEU A 199 4.90 14.34 -11.10
CA LEU A 199 6.28 14.69 -10.73
C LEU A 199 6.32 15.56 -9.48
N ALA A 200 5.43 16.53 -9.35
CA ALA A 200 5.33 17.39 -8.17
C ALA A 200 4.95 16.60 -6.92
N VAL A 201 3.98 15.67 -7.01
CA VAL A 201 3.62 14.79 -5.88
C VAL A 201 4.79 13.89 -5.49
N ILE A 202 5.49 13.29 -6.46
CA ILE A 202 6.70 12.49 -6.22
C ILE A 202 7.80 13.34 -5.54
N GLY A 203 8.02 14.56 -6.06
CA GLY A 203 8.96 15.50 -5.45
C GLY A 203 8.61 15.81 -4.00
N ARG A 204 7.30 15.99 -3.69
CA ARG A 204 6.84 16.20 -2.32
C ARG A 204 7.07 14.99 -1.43
N ILE A 205 6.80 13.78 -1.91
CA ILE A 205 7.08 12.54 -1.18
C ILE A 205 8.59 12.42 -0.89
N LYS A 206 9.44 12.64 -1.89
CA LYS A 206 10.91 12.60 -1.71
C LYS A 206 11.38 13.63 -0.68
N HIS A 207 10.88 14.86 -0.75
CA HIS A 207 11.21 15.92 0.19
C HIS A 207 10.81 15.56 1.62
N MET A 208 9.57 15.13 1.84
CA MET A 208 9.03 14.84 3.17
C MET A 208 9.62 13.56 3.78
N SER A 209 9.92 12.56 2.97
CA SER A 209 10.49 11.29 3.43
C SER A 209 12.02 11.32 3.58
N GLY A 210 12.70 12.21 2.86
CA GLY A 210 14.17 12.18 2.71
C GLY A 210 14.65 10.96 1.91
N LYS A 211 13.79 10.29 1.13
CA LYS A 211 14.12 9.05 0.41
C LYS A 211 14.14 9.26 -1.10
N SER A 212 14.99 8.51 -1.80
CA SER A 212 15.07 8.54 -3.28
C SER A 212 13.89 7.86 -3.96
N LEU A 213 13.21 6.96 -3.30
CA LEU A 213 12.14 6.04 -3.76
C LEU A 213 12.63 4.93 -4.70
N VAL A 214 13.90 4.90 -5.07
CA VAL A 214 14.51 3.88 -5.94
C VAL A 214 15.46 2.93 -5.21
N ASN A 215 15.60 3.09 -3.90
CA ASN A 215 16.46 2.25 -3.06
C ASN A 215 15.67 1.65 -1.89
N ASN A 216 16.13 0.50 -1.41
CA ASN A 216 15.61 -0.09 -0.18
C ASN A 216 15.80 0.87 0.99
N THR A 217 14.78 0.99 1.83
CA THR A 217 14.92 1.60 3.14
C THR A 217 15.33 0.56 4.18
N LEU A 218 15.78 1.01 5.35
CA LEU A 218 16.02 0.08 6.45
C LEU A 218 14.73 -0.67 6.83
N PRO A 219 14.81 -1.94 7.21
CA PRO A 219 13.63 -2.69 7.68
C PRO A 219 12.93 -2.04 8.88
N SER A 220 13.67 -1.29 9.71
CA SER A 220 13.16 -0.54 10.86
C SER A 220 12.49 0.80 10.51
N GLU A 221 12.55 1.24 9.25
CA GLU A 221 11.86 2.46 8.81
C GLU A 221 10.34 2.26 8.91
N ARG A 222 9.70 3.05 9.78
CA ARG A 222 8.28 2.90 10.07
C ARG A 222 7.40 3.86 9.30
N LYS A 223 7.89 5.10 9.04
CA LYS A 223 7.04 6.15 8.47
C LYS A 223 6.75 5.92 7.00
N PHE A 224 7.81 5.70 6.21
CA PHE A 224 7.70 5.48 4.77
C PHE A 224 8.76 4.47 4.33
N ASN A 225 8.37 3.20 4.31
CA ASN A 225 9.25 2.10 3.98
C ASN A 225 9.10 1.67 2.52
N VAL A 226 10.20 1.49 1.84
CA VAL A 226 10.27 0.96 0.47
C VAL A 226 11.15 -0.28 0.46
N PHE A 227 10.61 -1.37 -0.07
CA PHE A 227 11.31 -2.63 -0.26
C PHE A 227 11.29 -3.00 -1.74
N ILE A 228 12.45 -3.08 -2.35
CA ILE A 228 12.63 -3.55 -3.73
C ILE A 228 12.93 -5.03 -3.67
N TRP A 229 12.01 -5.83 -4.22
CA TRP A 229 12.13 -7.27 -4.22
C TRP A 229 12.91 -7.73 -5.46
N GLU A 230 13.91 -8.58 -5.25
CA GLU A 230 14.69 -9.20 -6.31
C GLU A 230 14.50 -10.71 -6.27
N ALA A 231 14.24 -11.31 -7.44
CA ALA A 231 14.24 -12.77 -7.58
C ALA A 231 15.63 -13.31 -7.28
N ARG A 232 15.72 -14.27 -6.37
CA ARG A 232 16.95 -15.03 -6.09
C ARG A 232 16.90 -16.36 -6.77
#